data_0577634e37ae0ab6dbe9cbd9edd1292c
#
_entry.id   0577634e37ae0ab6dbe9cbd9edd1292c
#
_cell.length_a   1.000
_cell.length_b   1.000
_cell.length_c   1.000
_cell.angle_alpha   90.00
_cell.angle_beta   90.00
_cell.angle_gamma   90.00
#
_symmetry.space_group_name_H-M   'P 1'
#
loop_
_entity.id
_entity.type
_entity.pdbx_description
1 polymer ?
#
loop_
_entity_poly.entity_id
_entity_poly.type
_entity_poly.pdbx_seq_one_letter_code
_entity_poly.pdbx_strand_id
1 'polypeptide(L)'
;GEPALVVASEIPARARVAIFGHGKDLLRLNPSDLLLHLQPGIGASGSVTLRPLPAHVEDHSELALTVEAVLDPRELTFALDTYQTRRVPLQSAANLKAADSFTIVGPLQLKPDSVTISGPRALVNAVEFVRTDTFAMSGLSAPLKTDVQLQMPATTLLRLSRTTTILVADVQELAEYEIAGVPVRVQGRHNAVATPSRVTVKVRGGADLIGSLDPETDLGLYVHAE
;
A
#
# COMPACT_ATOMS: atom_id res chain seq x y z
N GLY A 1 0.13 -16.72 23.71
CA GLY A 1 -1.28 -16.43 23.65
C GLY A 1 -1.85 -16.99 22.36
N GLU A 2 -3.08 -17.45 22.38
CA GLU A 2 -3.76 -17.87 21.15
C GLU A 2 -3.86 -16.68 20.18
N PRO A 3 -3.69 -16.92 18.87
CA PRO A 3 -3.81 -15.85 17.89
C PRO A 3 -5.25 -15.31 17.88
N ALA A 4 -5.40 -13.99 17.86
CA ALA A 4 -6.71 -13.36 17.78
C ALA A 4 -7.39 -13.76 16.45
N LEU A 5 -8.66 -14.23 16.53
CA LEU A 5 -9.48 -14.53 15.38
C LEU A 5 -10.24 -13.27 14.94
N VAL A 6 -10.35 -13.09 13.64
CA VAL A 6 -11.07 -11.98 13.02
C VAL A 6 -11.94 -12.48 11.88
N VAL A 7 -13.01 -11.75 11.60
CA VAL A 7 -13.85 -12.02 10.42
C VAL A 7 -13.05 -11.71 9.15
N ALA A 8 -13.02 -12.66 8.24
CA ALA A 8 -12.26 -12.63 7.00
C ALA A 8 -13.12 -12.51 5.73
N SER A 9 -14.44 -12.29 5.90
CA SER A 9 -15.36 -12.04 4.81
C SER A 9 -16.29 -10.89 5.16
N GLU A 10 -16.87 -10.25 4.16
CA GLU A 10 -17.89 -9.23 4.40
C GLU A 10 -19.14 -9.86 4.98
N ILE A 11 -19.72 -9.20 5.96
CA ILE A 11 -21.00 -9.58 6.58
C ILE A 11 -22.01 -8.45 6.38
N PRO A 12 -23.34 -8.75 6.29
CA PRO A 12 -24.36 -7.73 6.21
C PRO A 12 -24.28 -6.77 7.41
N ALA A 13 -24.27 -5.48 7.13
CA ALA A 13 -24.23 -4.44 8.17
C ALA A 13 -25.57 -4.26 8.89
N ARG A 14 -26.63 -4.85 8.38
CA ARG A 14 -28.01 -4.71 8.92
C ARG A 14 -28.73 -6.05 8.88
N ALA A 15 -29.58 -6.24 9.89
CA ALA A 15 -30.52 -7.35 9.94
C ALA A 15 -31.96 -6.81 9.94
N ARG A 16 -32.88 -7.59 9.48
CA ARG A 16 -34.32 -7.30 9.52
C ARG A 16 -34.99 -8.19 10.56
N VAL A 17 -35.66 -7.58 11.53
CA VAL A 17 -36.30 -8.26 12.64
C VAL A 17 -37.79 -7.93 12.68
N ALA A 18 -38.59 -8.91 13.09
CA ALA A 18 -39.99 -8.69 13.42
C ALA A 18 -40.11 -8.35 14.92
N ILE A 19 -40.80 -7.28 15.23
CA ILE A 19 -40.94 -6.76 16.59
C ILE A 19 -42.43 -6.60 16.90
N PHE A 20 -42.81 -7.00 18.09
CA PHE A 20 -44.12 -6.79 18.67
C PHE A 20 -44.03 -5.80 19.82
N GLY A 21 -45.00 -4.85 19.92
CA GLY A 21 -45.05 -3.86 20.99
C GLY A 21 -46.23 -2.91 20.83
N HIS A 22 -46.39 -2.01 21.78
CA HIS A 22 -47.42 -0.98 21.68
C HIS A 22 -47.10 0.01 20.56
N GLY A 23 -48.08 0.46 19.79
CA GLY A 23 -47.89 1.31 18.64
C GLY A 23 -47.09 2.61 18.94
N LYS A 24 -47.32 3.22 20.12
CA LYS A 24 -46.56 4.39 20.57
C LYS A 24 -45.07 4.09 20.78
N ASP A 25 -44.71 2.90 21.23
CA ASP A 25 -43.35 2.48 21.50
C ASP A 25 -42.64 2.10 20.20
N LEU A 26 -43.36 1.43 19.28
CA LEU A 26 -42.86 1.13 17.94
C LEU A 26 -42.52 2.41 17.14
N LEU A 27 -43.29 3.49 17.30
CA LEU A 27 -43.02 4.77 16.64
C LEU A 27 -41.80 5.51 17.23
N ARG A 28 -41.41 5.15 18.44
CA ARG A 28 -40.25 5.78 19.14
C ARG A 28 -38.97 4.96 19.01
N LEU A 29 -39.09 3.72 18.51
CA LEU A 29 -37.95 2.85 18.37
C LEU A 29 -36.93 3.41 17.32
N ASN A 30 -35.69 3.53 17.72
CA ASN A 30 -34.60 3.78 16.81
C ASN A 30 -33.96 2.42 16.42
N PRO A 31 -33.87 2.11 15.12
CA PRO A 31 -33.23 0.86 14.69
C PRO A 31 -31.80 0.63 15.23
N SER A 32 -31.08 1.68 15.60
CA SER A 32 -29.74 1.58 16.20
C SER A 32 -29.74 1.07 17.65
N ASP A 33 -30.91 1.04 18.30
CA ASP A 33 -31.04 0.55 19.67
C ASP A 33 -31.14 -0.98 19.73
N LEU A 34 -31.29 -1.62 18.56
CA LEU A 34 -31.32 -3.08 18.43
C LEU A 34 -30.01 -3.58 17.85
N LEU A 35 -29.30 -4.42 18.60
CA LEU A 35 -28.04 -5.02 18.19
C LEU A 35 -28.15 -6.52 18.09
N LEU A 36 -27.77 -7.09 16.93
CA LEU A 36 -27.71 -8.53 16.73
C LEU A 36 -26.32 -9.03 17.12
N HIS A 37 -26.23 -9.74 18.22
CA HIS A 37 -25.00 -10.37 18.72
C HIS A 37 -24.94 -11.83 18.33
N LEU A 38 -23.97 -12.21 17.51
CA LEU A 38 -23.72 -13.59 17.12
C LEU A 38 -22.33 -14.00 17.59
N GLN A 39 -22.25 -15.06 18.37
CA GLN A 39 -20.98 -15.59 18.87
C GLN A 39 -20.68 -16.91 18.15
N PRO A 40 -19.54 -16.99 17.43
CA PRO A 40 -19.04 -18.25 16.93
C PRO A 40 -18.70 -19.17 18.11
N GLY A 41 -18.94 -20.47 17.95
CA GLY A 41 -18.58 -21.45 18.98
C GLY A 41 -17.08 -21.44 19.28
N ILE A 42 -16.70 -21.89 20.48
CA ILE A 42 -15.29 -22.01 20.92
C ILE A 42 -14.55 -22.92 19.92
N GLY A 43 -13.39 -22.45 19.43
CA GLY A 43 -12.56 -23.17 18.44
C GLY A 43 -13.07 -23.10 17.01
N ALA A 44 -14.08 -22.28 16.70
CA ALA A 44 -14.52 -22.04 15.33
C ALA A 44 -13.38 -21.46 14.49
N SER A 45 -13.14 -22.03 13.31
CA SER A 45 -12.13 -21.56 12.34
C SER A 45 -12.59 -21.86 10.92
N GLY A 46 -12.11 -21.12 9.94
CA GLY A 46 -12.53 -21.26 8.56
C GLY A 46 -13.95 -20.73 8.32
N SER A 47 -14.77 -21.45 7.55
CA SER A 47 -16.14 -21.03 7.25
C SER A 47 -17.09 -21.41 8.39
N VAL A 48 -17.79 -20.44 8.93
CA VAL A 48 -18.77 -20.59 10.02
C VAL A 48 -20.13 -20.14 9.52
N THR A 49 -21.15 -20.97 9.76
CA THR A 49 -22.54 -20.63 9.47
C THR A 49 -23.33 -20.55 10.79
N LEU A 50 -23.95 -19.40 11.03
CA LEU A 50 -24.80 -19.16 12.20
C LEU A 50 -26.22 -18.84 11.76
N ARG A 51 -27.18 -19.26 12.59
CA ARG A 51 -28.62 -18.90 12.43
C ARG A 51 -28.98 -17.88 13.48
N PRO A 52 -29.28 -16.63 13.09
CA PRO A 52 -29.74 -15.62 14.01
C PRO A 52 -31.11 -16.04 14.62
N LEU A 53 -31.20 -15.90 15.92
CA LEU A 53 -32.43 -16.16 16.69
C LEU A 53 -32.87 -14.87 17.38
N PRO A 54 -34.15 -14.71 17.77
CA PRO A 54 -34.62 -13.57 18.56
C PRO A 54 -33.79 -13.31 19.84
N ALA A 55 -33.34 -14.39 20.49
CA ALA A 55 -32.50 -14.30 21.70
C ALA A 55 -31.11 -13.69 21.46
N HIS A 56 -30.67 -13.57 20.22
CA HIS A 56 -29.40 -12.91 19.86
C HIS A 56 -29.55 -11.41 19.63
N VAL A 57 -30.78 -10.86 19.70
CA VAL A 57 -31.01 -9.42 19.55
C VAL A 57 -31.09 -8.80 20.95
N GLU A 58 -30.17 -7.89 21.20
CA GLU A 58 -30.14 -7.06 22.41
C GLU A 58 -30.93 -5.78 22.15
N ASP A 59 -31.87 -5.45 23.05
CA ASP A 59 -32.64 -4.23 23.00
C ASP A 59 -32.15 -3.22 24.02
N HIS A 60 -31.69 -2.10 23.56
CA HIS A 60 -31.20 -0.97 24.35
C HIS A 60 -32.18 0.21 24.35
N SER A 61 -33.43 0.03 23.84
CA SER A 61 -34.38 1.11 23.66
C SER A 61 -35.12 1.52 24.94
N GLU A 62 -35.04 0.72 26.01
CA GLU A 62 -35.85 0.86 27.23
C GLU A 62 -37.38 0.87 26.98
N LEU A 63 -37.83 0.40 25.81
CA LEU A 63 -39.21 0.32 25.42
C LEU A 63 -39.77 -1.11 25.70
N ALA A 64 -41.07 -1.21 25.89
CA ALA A 64 -41.70 -2.54 26.09
C ALA A 64 -41.90 -3.24 24.75
N LEU A 65 -40.81 -3.83 24.23
CA LEU A 65 -40.77 -4.50 22.93
C LEU A 65 -40.44 -5.99 23.09
N THR A 66 -40.89 -6.79 22.13
CA THR A 66 -40.51 -8.19 22.03
C THR A 66 -40.05 -8.47 20.61
N VAL A 67 -38.89 -9.06 20.46
CA VAL A 67 -38.37 -9.51 19.17
C VAL A 67 -38.95 -10.88 18.89
N GLU A 68 -39.80 -11.00 17.85
CA GLU A 68 -40.46 -12.25 17.49
C GLU A 68 -39.62 -13.13 16.57
N ALA A 69 -38.95 -12.52 15.61
CA ALA A 69 -38.16 -13.25 14.63
C ALA A 69 -37.05 -12.39 14.02
N VAL A 70 -35.95 -13.03 13.62
CA VAL A 70 -34.99 -12.46 12.69
C VAL A 70 -35.36 -12.93 11.29
N LEU A 71 -35.78 -12.00 10.44
CA LEU A 71 -36.30 -12.27 9.10
C LEU A 71 -35.22 -12.39 8.07
N ASP A 72 -34.12 -11.59 8.25
CA ASP A 72 -33.00 -11.52 7.32
C ASP A 72 -31.76 -10.99 8.03
N PRO A 73 -30.56 -11.62 7.89
CA PRO A 73 -30.37 -12.93 7.24
C PRO A 73 -30.90 -14.09 8.06
N ARG A 74 -31.46 -15.11 7.40
CA ARG A 74 -31.90 -16.35 8.07
C ARG A 74 -30.74 -17.26 8.43
N GLU A 75 -29.69 -17.19 7.65
CA GLU A 75 -28.38 -17.82 7.88
C GLU A 75 -27.29 -16.83 7.53
N LEU A 76 -26.28 -16.75 8.37
CA LEU A 76 -25.11 -15.91 8.15
C LEU A 76 -23.88 -16.80 8.06
N THR A 77 -23.31 -16.86 6.86
CA THR A 77 -22.05 -17.57 6.61
C THR A 77 -20.92 -16.57 6.45
N PHE A 78 -19.87 -16.75 7.23
CA PHE A 78 -18.66 -15.91 7.17
C PHE A 78 -17.41 -16.74 7.44
N ALA A 79 -16.27 -16.23 6.99
CA ALA A 79 -14.98 -16.84 7.25
C ALA A 79 -14.32 -16.21 8.49
N LEU A 80 -13.67 -17.05 9.28
CA LEU A 80 -12.78 -16.64 10.37
C LEU A 80 -11.34 -16.95 9.98
N ASP A 81 -10.43 -16.02 10.25
CA ASP A 81 -9.00 -16.20 10.05
C ASP A 81 -8.23 -15.56 11.21
N THR A 82 -6.96 -15.90 11.34
CA THR A 82 -6.09 -15.32 12.34
C THR A 82 -5.73 -13.89 11.98
N TYR A 83 -5.72 -13.00 12.96
CA TYR A 83 -5.26 -11.64 12.77
C TYR A 83 -3.74 -11.60 12.55
N GLN A 84 -3.32 -10.93 11.51
CA GLN A 84 -1.91 -10.76 11.16
C GLN A 84 -1.58 -9.30 10.87
N THR A 85 -0.35 -8.96 11.18
CA THR A 85 0.25 -7.68 10.85
C THR A 85 1.52 -7.93 10.05
N ARG A 86 1.71 -7.21 8.92
CA ARG A 86 2.89 -7.35 8.07
C ARG A 86 3.31 -5.99 7.53
N ARG A 87 4.62 -5.78 7.41
CA ARG A 87 5.20 -4.64 6.72
C ARG A 87 5.31 -4.96 5.23
N VAL A 88 4.79 -4.07 4.37
CA VAL A 88 4.81 -4.19 2.92
C VAL A 88 5.44 -2.96 2.27
N PRO A 89 6.19 -3.11 1.17
CA PRO A 89 6.81 -2.00 0.47
C PRO A 89 5.77 -1.10 -0.19
N LEU A 90 6.14 0.17 -0.37
CA LEU A 90 5.38 1.15 -1.14
C LEU A 90 5.92 1.25 -2.56
N GLN A 91 5.02 1.41 -3.52
CA GLN A 91 5.35 1.70 -4.91
C GLN A 91 4.76 3.04 -5.32
N SER A 92 5.59 3.89 -5.91
CA SER A 92 5.14 5.18 -6.43
C SER A 92 4.39 5.01 -7.75
N ALA A 93 3.21 5.64 -7.86
CA ALA A 93 2.47 5.83 -9.12
C ALA A 93 2.62 7.27 -9.64
N ALA A 94 3.68 7.98 -9.22
CA ALA A 94 3.94 9.35 -9.66
C ALA A 94 4.51 9.39 -11.08
N ASN A 95 4.02 10.34 -11.87
CA ASN A 95 4.54 10.69 -13.19
C ASN A 95 5.09 12.12 -13.14
N LEU A 96 6.41 12.24 -13.00
CA LEU A 96 7.09 13.52 -12.87
C LEU A 96 7.88 13.82 -14.14
N LYS A 97 7.84 15.10 -14.56
CA LYS A 97 8.63 15.59 -15.69
C LYS A 97 9.40 16.84 -15.25
N ALA A 98 10.71 16.84 -15.47
CA ALA A 98 11.52 18.03 -15.26
C ALA A 98 11.21 19.11 -16.30
N ALA A 99 11.52 20.36 -15.98
CA ALA A 99 11.50 21.48 -16.93
C ALA A 99 12.63 21.32 -17.94
N ASP A 100 12.58 22.12 -19.01
CA ASP A 100 13.67 22.25 -19.95
C ASP A 100 14.94 22.66 -19.17
N SER A 101 16.08 22.10 -19.52
CA SER A 101 17.36 22.30 -18.84
C SER A 101 17.47 21.70 -17.42
N PHE A 102 16.52 20.87 -17.01
CA PHE A 102 16.58 20.11 -15.75
C PHE A 102 16.41 18.61 -16.01
N THR A 103 16.81 17.82 -15.02
CA THR A 103 16.63 16.36 -15.06
C THR A 103 16.33 15.81 -13.69
N ILE A 104 15.58 14.69 -13.63
CA ILE A 104 15.35 13.95 -12.39
C ILE A 104 16.48 12.93 -12.27
N VAL A 105 17.19 12.97 -11.15
CA VAL A 105 18.35 12.13 -10.86
C VAL A 105 17.96 10.99 -9.94
N GLY A 106 18.29 9.77 -10.36
CA GLY A 106 18.00 8.56 -9.57
C GLY A 106 16.51 8.20 -9.49
N PRO A 107 16.19 7.19 -8.69
CA PRO A 107 14.81 6.73 -8.51
C PRO A 107 14.01 7.67 -7.60
N LEU A 108 12.70 7.75 -7.83
CA LEU A 108 11.79 8.43 -6.93
C LEU A 108 11.77 7.70 -5.57
N GLN A 109 11.93 8.44 -4.49
CA GLN A 109 11.96 7.89 -3.14
C GLN A 109 10.64 8.15 -2.43
N LEU A 110 10.18 7.14 -1.69
CA LEU A 110 9.07 7.26 -0.74
C LEU A 110 9.62 7.21 0.68
N LYS A 111 9.21 8.14 1.54
CA LYS A 111 9.65 8.20 2.94
C LYS A 111 8.45 8.29 3.90
N PRO A 112 8.16 7.19 4.62
CA PRO A 112 8.80 5.88 4.56
C PRO A 112 8.53 5.11 3.26
N ASP A 113 9.39 4.16 2.95
CA ASP A 113 9.31 3.26 1.78
C ASP A 113 8.37 2.07 1.95
N SER A 114 7.78 1.93 3.12
CA SER A 114 6.96 0.79 3.52
C SER A 114 5.90 1.20 4.53
N VAL A 115 4.82 0.41 4.58
CA VAL A 115 3.68 0.59 5.47
C VAL A 115 3.32 -0.73 6.15
N THR A 116 2.79 -0.66 7.36
CA THR A 116 2.26 -1.82 8.05
C THR A 116 0.80 -2.02 7.64
N ILE A 117 0.47 -3.24 7.18
CA ILE A 117 -0.88 -3.70 6.89
C ILE A 117 -1.32 -4.70 7.93
N SER A 118 -2.57 -4.67 8.32
CA SER A 118 -3.14 -5.56 9.33
C SER A 118 -4.55 -6.00 8.95
N GLY A 119 -4.92 -7.22 9.37
CA GLY A 119 -6.21 -7.84 9.10
C GLY A 119 -6.15 -9.37 9.08
N PRO A 120 -7.11 -10.06 8.41
CA PRO A 120 -7.08 -11.49 8.23
C PRO A 120 -5.82 -11.96 7.50
N ARG A 121 -5.18 -13.03 8.00
CA ARG A 121 -3.90 -13.53 7.52
C ARG A 121 -3.87 -13.79 6.02
N ALA A 122 -4.91 -14.43 5.50
CA ALA A 122 -4.98 -14.74 4.07
C ALA A 122 -4.96 -13.46 3.21
N LEU A 123 -5.72 -12.43 3.60
CA LEU A 123 -5.78 -11.15 2.90
C LEU A 123 -4.48 -10.36 3.05
N VAL A 124 -3.89 -10.33 4.26
CA VAL A 124 -2.59 -9.67 4.50
C VAL A 124 -1.49 -10.30 3.65
N ASN A 125 -1.48 -11.65 3.52
CA ASN A 125 -0.47 -12.36 2.74
C ASN A 125 -0.63 -12.18 1.23
N ALA A 126 -1.83 -11.87 0.76
CA ALA A 126 -2.09 -11.60 -0.66
C ALA A 126 -1.60 -10.22 -1.12
N VAL A 127 -1.32 -9.28 -0.20
CA VAL A 127 -0.84 -7.94 -0.55
C VAL A 127 0.68 -7.97 -0.67
N GLU A 128 1.22 -7.82 -1.85
CA GLU A 128 2.68 -7.76 -2.09
C GLU A 128 3.25 -6.37 -1.85
N PHE A 129 2.53 -5.32 -2.24
CA PHE A 129 2.91 -3.91 -2.11
C PHE A 129 1.65 -3.03 -2.00
N VAL A 130 1.84 -1.79 -1.56
CA VAL A 130 0.80 -0.74 -1.59
C VAL A 130 1.25 0.37 -2.51
N ARG A 131 0.38 0.82 -3.41
CA ARG A 131 0.66 1.93 -4.33
C ARG A 131 0.27 3.28 -3.72
N THR A 132 0.95 4.33 -4.17
CA THR A 132 0.45 5.68 -3.98
C THR A 132 -0.69 5.96 -4.97
N ASP A 133 -1.52 6.95 -4.67
CA ASP A 133 -2.39 7.52 -5.68
C ASP A 133 -1.58 8.09 -6.83
N THR A 134 -2.21 8.23 -7.99
CA THR A 134 -1.57 8.83 -9.15
C THR A 134 -1.30 10.31 -8.88
N PHE A 135 -0.03 10.68 -8.95
CA PHE A 135 0.42 12.06 -8.80
C PHE A 135 1.20 12.46 -10.06
N ALA A 136 0.77 13.52 -10.73
CA ALA A 136 1.43 13.99 -11.93
C ALA A 136 1.85 15.46 -11.76
N MET A 137 3.11 15.76 -12.07
CA MET A 137 3.66 17.11 -12.05
C MET A 137 4.68 17.27 -13.19
N SER A 138 4.65 18.42 -13.86
CA SER A 138 5.57 18.76 -14.94
C SER A 138 6.20 20.12 -14.70
N GLY A 139 7.31 20.40 -15.39
CA GLY A 139 8.02 21.66 -15.26
C GLY A 139 8.83 21.79 -13.96
N LEU A 140 9.31 20.66 -13.41
CA LEU A 140 10.10 20.67 -12.19
C LEU A 140 11.49 21.26 -12.47
N SER A 141 11.82 22.34 -11.75
CA SER A 141 13.11 23.05 -11.80
C SER A 141 13.86 23.06 -10.45
N ALA A 142 13.34 22.33 -9.47
CA ALA A 142 13.96 22.19 -8.14
C ALA A 142 13.59 20.84 -7.54
N PRO A 143 14.35 20.34 -6.54
CA PRO A 143 14.02 19.13 -5.82
C PRO A 143 12.60 19.16 -5.27
N LEU A 144 11.86 18.07 -5.46
CA LEU A 144 10.47 17.92 -5.02
C LEU A 144 10.40 17.11 -3.73
N LYS A 145 9.63 17.63 -2.77
CA LYS A 145 9.25 16.91 -1.56
C LYS A 145 7.77 17.21 -1.29
N THR A 146 6.90 16.21 -1.43
CA THR A 146 5.45 16.37 -1.30
C THR A 146 4.78 15.17 -0.66
N ASP A 147 3.68 15.39 0.05
CA ASP A 147 2.86 14.30 0.56
C ASP A 147 2.01 13.71 -0.57
N VAL A 148 1.95 12.39 -0.62
CA VAL A 148 1.10 11.63 -1.53
C VAL A 148 0.26 10.63 -0.75
N GLN A 149 -0.99 10.46 -1.19
CA GLN A 149 -1.91 9.50 -0.59
C GLN A 149 -1.55 8.08 -0.98
N LEU A 150 -1.82 7.12 -0.09
CA LEU A 150 -1.72 5.71 -0.37
C LEU A 150 -3.08 5.18 -0.81
N GLN A 151 -3.09 4.32 -1.82
CA GLN A 151 -4.29 3.63 -2.24
C GLN A 151 -4.74 2.68 -1.12
N MET A 152 -5.98 2.89 -0.67
CA MET A 152 -6.57 2.01 0.33
C MET A 152 -6.90 0.65 -0.29
N PRO A 153 -6.73 -0.45 0.45
CA PRO A 153 -7.21 -1.76 0.01
C PRO A 153 -8.69 -1.73 -0.35
N ALA A 154 -9.07 -2.51 -1.36
CA ALA A 154 -10.46 -2.58 -1.84
C ALA A 154 -11.44 -3.18 -0.82
N THR A 155 -10.95 -3.71 0.29
CA THR A 155 -11.76 -4.30 1.36
C THR A 155 -11.59 -3.53 2.67
N THR A 156 -12.68 -3.41 3.43
CA THR A 156 -12.69 -2.82 4.79
C THR A 156 -12.04 -3.71 5.84
N LEU A 157 -11.73 -4.96 5.51
CA LEU A 157 -11.11 -5.94 6.40
C LEU A 157 -9.60 -5.71 6.58
N LEU A 158 -8.98 -4.96 5.69
CA LEU A 158 -7.56 -4.58 5.78
C LEU A 158 -7.41 -3.15 6.25
N ARG A 159 -6.40 -2.91 7.09
CA ARG A 159 -6.07 -1.58 7.60
C ARG A 159 -4.60 -1.27 7.34
N LEU A 160 -4.35 -0.05 6.92
CA LEU A 160 -3.00 0.52 6.82
C LEU A 160 -2.68 1.34 8.07
N SER A 161 -1.44 1.28 8.53
CA SER A 161 -0.97 2.07 9.69
C SER A 161 -0.89 3.57 9.38
N ARG A 162 -0.89 3.96 8.11
CA ARG A 162 -0.91 5.35 7.62
C ARG A 162 -1.56 5.42 6.25
N THR A 163 -2.06 6.59 5.90
CA THR A 163 -2.73 6.86 4.62
C THR A 163 -1.89 7.70 3.67
N THR A 164 -0.75 8.24 4.14
CA THR A 164 0.13 9.13 3.36
C THR A 164 1.59 8.71 3.47
N THR A 165 2.38 9.09 2.48
CA THR A 165 3.84 9.03 2.50
C THR A 165 4.41 10.26 1.79
N ILE A 166 5.70 10.55 1.99
CA ILE A 166 6.37 11.67 1.34
C ILE A 166 7.05 11.15 0.08
N LEU A 167 6.72 11.73 -1.07
CA LEU A 167 7.41 11.55 -2.33
C LEU A 167 8.57 12.54 -2.42
N VAL A 168 9.76 12.03 -2.70
CA VAL A 168 10.96 12.82 -2.89
C VAL A 168 11.53 12.53 -4.28
N ALA A 169 11.80 13.58 -5.04
CA ALA A 169 12.51 13.53 -6.32
C ALA A 169 13.68 14.52 -6.30
N ASP A 170 14.84 14.05 -6.66
CA ASP A 170 16.03 14.89 -6.87
C ASP A 170 16.00 15.46 -8.28
N VAL A 171 15.88 16.77 -8.38
CA VAL A 171 15.83 17.51 -9.65
C VAL A 171 17.03 18.44 -9.70
N GLN A 172 17.86 18.26 -10.70
CA GLN A 172 19.10 19.02 -10.90
C GLN A 172 19.12 19.68 -12.28
N GLU A 173 19.93 20.73 -12.42
CA GLU A 173 20.22 21.30 -13.74
C GLU A 173 20.88 20.25 -14.63
N LEU A 174 20.48 20.21 -15.88
CA LEU A 174 21.05 19.34 -16.89
C LEU A 174 22.38 19.96 -17.35
N ALA A 175 23.46 19.31 -17.03
CA ALA A 175 24.79 19.71 -17.41
C ALA A 175 25.44 18.71 -18.37
N GLU A 176 26.43 19.19 -19.10
CA GLU A 176 27.23 18.40 -20.02
C GLU A 176 28.71 18.73 -19.77
N TYR A 177 29.48 17.69 -19.47
CA TYR A 177 30.89 17.81 -19.16
C TYR A 177 31.73 16.85 -20.00
N GLU A 178 32.94 17.27 -20.32
CA GLU A 178 33.97 16.41 -20.91
C GLU A 178 34.90 15.93 -19.80
N ILE A 179 34.88 14.62 -19.56
CA ILE A 179 35.73 13.96 -18.56
C ILE A 179 36.92 13.35 -19.29
N ALA A 180 38.08 13.89 -19.08
CA ALA A 180 39.31 13.41 -19.68
C ALA A 180 39.94 12.29 -18.85
N GLY A 181 40.69 11.42 -19.50
CA GLY A 181 41.51 10.42 -18.83
C GLY A 181 40.74 9.19 -18.34
N VAL A 182 39.54 8.92 -18.88
CA VAL A 182 38.74 7.70 -18.55
C VAL A 182 39.49 6.48 -19.10
N PRO A 183 39.80 5.46 -18.26
CA PRO A 183 40.54 4.28 -18.67
C PRO A 183 39.69 3.36 -19.57
N VAL A 184 40.33 2.84 -20.64
CA VAL A 184 39.75 1.83 -21.52
C VAL A 184 40.24 0.45 -21.08
N ARG A 185 39.33 -0.40 -20.67
CA ARG A 185 39.60 -1.78 -20.24
C ARG A 185 39.27 -2.75 -21.37
N VAL A 186 40.16 -3.69 -21.65
CA VAL A 186 39.93 -4.73 -22.65
C VAL A 186 39.36 -5.96 -21.95
N GLN A 187 38.24 -6.46 -22.46
CA GLN A 187 37.64 -7.76 -22.05
C GLN A 187 37.82 -8.75 -23.20
N GLY A 188 38.26 -9.97 -22.91
CA GLY A 188 38.43 -11.03 -23.88
C GLY A 188 39.84 -11.64 -23.84
N ARG A 189 40.60 -11.59 -24.95
CA ARG A 189 41.89 -12.28 -25.06
C ARG A 189 42.92 -11.78 -24.03
N HIS A 190 43.65 -12.74 -23.44
CA HIS A 190 44.81 -12.46 -22.60
C HIS A 190 45.88 -11.67 -23.40
N ASN A 191 46.34 -10.57 -22.82
CA ASN A 191 47.36 -9.67 -23.39
C ASN A 191 46.91 -8.66 -24.48
N ALA A 192 45.61 -8.43 -24.66
CA ALA A 192 45.13 -7.31 -25.48
C ALA A 192 45.23 -5.99 -24.73
N VAL A 193 45.82 -4.97 -25.36
CA VAL A 193 45.96 -3.61 -24.80
C VAL A 193 45.19 -2.65 -25.69
N ALA A 194 44.40 -1.79 -25.06
CA ALA A 194 43.68 -0.73 -25.80
C ALA A 194 44.65 0.42 -26.17
N THR A 195 44.57 0.88 -27.41
CA THR A 195 45.27 2.09 -27.87
C THR A 195 44.29 3.02 -28.53
N PRO A 196 43.99 4.19 -27.94
CA PRO A 196 44.53 4.75 -26.69
C PRO A 196 44.03 4.03 -25.44
N SER A 197 44.82 4.01 -24.39
CA SER A 197 44.49 3.43 -23.09
C SER A 197 43.58 4.32 -22.24
N ARG A 198 43.45 5.60 -22.58
CA ARG A 198 42.58 6.59 -21.95
C ARG A 198 41.93 7.46 -23.03
N VAL A 199 40.68 7.82 -22.79
CA VAL A 199 39.87 8.65 -23.70
C VAL A 199 39.16 9.76 -22.94
N THR A 200 38.73 10.80 -23.68
CA THR A 200 37.80 11.81 -23.16
C THR A 200 36.37 11.38 -23.46
N VAL A 201 35.50 11.43 -22.45
CA VAL A 201 34.10 11.04 -22.56
C VAL A 201 33.22 12.25 -22.29
N LYS A 202 32.23 12.46 -23.14
CA LYS A 202 31.21 13.48 -22.95
C LYS A 202 30.06 12.87 -22.17
N VAL A 203 29.76 13.42 -20.98
CA VAL A 203 28.70 12.93 -20.06
C VAL A 203 27.65 14.00 -19.95
N ARG A 204 26.39 13.59 -19.98
CA ARG A 204 25.22 14.47 -19.81
C ARG A 204 24.32 13.93 -18.71
N GLY A 205 23.96 14.80 -17.74
CA GLY A 205 23.11 14.42 -16.61
C GLY A 205 22.94 15.55 -15.61
N GLY A 206 22.52 15.25 -14.40
CA GLY A 206 22.41 16.24 -13.33
C GLY A 206 23.79 16.81 -12.95
N ALA A 207 23.86 18.11 -12.79
CA ALA A 207 25.13 18.83 -12.56
C ALA A 207 25.88 18.33 -11.31
N ASP A 208 25.15 18.16 -10.20
CA ASP A 208 25.75 17.70 -8.94
C ASP A 208 26.19 16.23 -9.04
N LEU A 209 25.40 15.38 -9.71
CA LEU A 209 25.76 13.99 -9.94
C LEU A 209 27.04 13.88 -10.75
N ILE A 210 27.10 14.58 -11.89
CA ILE A 210 28.29 14.54 -12.76
C ILE A 210 29.52 15.13 -12.05
N GLY A 211 29.34 16.23 -11.29
CA GLY A 211 30.41 16.84 -10.52
C GLY A 211 30.98 15.94 -9.42
N SER A 212 30.27 14.94 -8.99
CA SER A 212 30.72 13.95 -7.99
C SER A 212 31.34 12.69 -8.57
N LEU A 213 31.35 12.50 -9.91
CA LEU A 213 31.92 11.32 -10.56
C LEU A 213 33.45 11.29 -10.48
N ASP A 214 33.96 10.16 -10.04
CA ASP A 214 35.39 9.83 -10.15
C ASP A 214 35.66 9.08 -11.47
N PRO A 215 36.49 9.64 -12.38
CA PRO A 215 36.77 9.01 -13.67
C PRO A 215 37.40 7.62 -13.59
N GLU A 216 38.04 7.28 -12.47
CA GLU A 216 38.71 5.98 -12.33
C GLU A 216 37.82 4.88 -11.75
N THR A 217 36.87 5.24 -10.91
CA THR A 217 36.02 4.29 -10.19
C THR A 217 34.61 4.19 -10.75
N ASP A 218 34.03 5.33 -11.16
CA ASP A 218 32.62 5.41 -11.53
C ASP A 218 32.39 5.27 -13.04
N LEU A 219 33.45 5.49 -13.86
CA LEU A 219 33.40 5.37 -15.32
C LEU A 219 34.25 4.19 -15.80
N GLY A 220 33.66 3.28 -16.52
CA GLY A 220 34.35 2.14 -17.13
C GLY A 220 33.98 2.00 -18.62
N LEU A 221 34.97 2.13 -19.48
CA LEU A 221 34.85 1.81 -20.90
C LEU A 221 35.43 0.42 -21.16
N TYR A 222 34.68 -0.41 -21.81
CA TYR A 222 35.08 -1.77 -22.12
C TYR A 222 35.08 -2.00 -23.63
N VAL A 223 36.16 -2.59 -24.13
CA VAL A 223 36.30 -3.04 -25.51
C VAL A 223 36.42 -4.55 -25.50
N HIS A 224 35.57 -5.23 -26.25
CA HIS A 224 35.66 -6.68 -26.44
C HIS A 224 36.63 -6.99 -27.59
N ALA A 225 37.70 -7.76 -27.30
CA ALA A 225 38.56 -8.34 -28.29
C ALA A 225 38.11 -9.77 -28.61
N GLU A 226 37.59 -10.00 -29.84
CA GLU A 226 37.25 -11.31 -30.38
C GLU A 226 38.46 -12.19 -30.67
#